data_6ad9246aa692dbf81c77be7326d9b6a7
#
_entry.id   6ad9246aa692dbf81c77be7326d9b6a7
#
_cell.length_a   1.000
_cell.length_b   1.000
_cell.length_c   1.000
_cell.angle_alpha   90.00
_cell.angle_beta   90.00
_cell.angle_gamma   90.00
#
_symmetry.space_group_name_H-M   'P 1'
#
loop_
_entity.id
_entity.type
_entity.pdbx_description
1 polymer ?
#
loop_
_entity_poly.entity_id
_entity_poly.type
_entity_poly.pdbx_seq_one_letter_code
_entity_poly.pdbx_strand_id
1 'polypeptide(L)'
;MGMSTLECKALQDRLNNMSKRASAKEMDKVLDKGEKVVLEAMRETVPKDTGELRDSLGKIKRKGSGFNRTSVIGIVSDDREVVERGYYQEHGTRRMAGKKWIKRGFRKAKDNAVSAMKKELKENLMR
;
A
#
# COMPACT_ATOMS: atom_id res chain seq x y z
N MET A 1 0.08 31.47 -25.52
CA MET A 1 0.39 32.40 -24.45
C MET A 1 1.16 31.66 -23.33
N GLY A 2 2.33 32.17 -22.99
CA GLY A 2 3.12 31.61 -21.90
C GLY A 2 2.75 32.24 -20.57
N MET A 3 3.11 31.57 -19.49
CA MET A 3 3.03 32.12 -18.14
C MET A 3 4.06 33.23 -17.98
N SER A 4 3.75 34.21 -17.14
CA SER A 4 4.72 35.24 -16.79
C SER A 4 5.87 34.63 -15.97
N THR A 5 7.01 35.32 -15.91
CA THR A 5 8.16 34.86 -15.11
C THR A 5 7.79 34.69 -13.64
N LEU A 6 6.96 35.60 -13.09
CA LEU A 6 6.51 35.53 -11.70
C LEU A 6 5.63 34.31 -11.46
N GLU A 7 4.72 34.00 -12.39
CA GLU A 7 3.85 32.85 -12.30
C GLU A 7 4.63 31.54 -12.37
N CYS A 8 5.62 31.47 -13.27
CA CYS A 8 6.50 30.31 -13.38
C CYS A 8 7.29 30.08 -12.10
N LYS A 9 7.81 31.17 -11.51
CA LYS A 9 8.56 31.08 -10.26
C LYS A 9 7.67 30.62 -9.10
N ALA A 10 6.47 31.17 -9.00
CA ALA A 10 5.51 30.77 -7.95
C ALA A 10 5.15 29.30 -8.06
N LEU A 11 4.90 28.81 -9.27
CA LEU A 11 4.62 27.39 -9.50
C LEU A 11 5.81 26.51 -9.15
N GLN A 12 7.02 26.93 -9.56
CA GLN A 12 8.24 26.20 -9.26
C GLN A 12 8.48 26.12 -7.74
N ASP A 13 8.30 27.22 -7.02
CA ASP A 13 8.44 27.27 -5.56
C ASP A 13 7.44 26.32 -4.89
N ARG A 14 6.20 26.30 -5.37
CA ARG A 14 5.18 25.39 -4.85
C ARG A 14 5.54 23.93 -5.08
N LEU A 15 6.01 23.59 -6.28
CA LEU A 15 6.46 22.23 -6.61
C LEU A 15 7.67 21.83 -5.76
N ASN A 16 8.62 22.74 -5.56
CA ASN A 16 9.79 22.50 -4.72
C ASN A 16 9.38 22.24 -3.26
N ASN A 17 8.43 23.01 -2.74
CA ASN A 17 7.92 22.83 -1.38
C ASN A 17 7.22 21.49 -1.23
N MET A 18 6.41 21.10 -2.21
CA MET A 18 5.75 19.78 -2.23
C MET A 18 6.79 18.66 -2.27
N SER A 19 7.82 18.81 -3.09
CA SER A 19 8.91 17.83 -3.20
C SER A 19 9.67 17.68 -1.87
N LYS A 20 9.94 18.78 -1.17
CA LYS A 20 10.59 18.75 0.15
C LYS A 20 9.71 18.04 1.19
N ARG A 21 8.40 18.25 1.13
CA ARG A 21 7.45 17.58 2.04
C ARG A 21 7.28 16.11 1.73
N ALA A 22 7.59 15.69 0.49
CA ALA A 22 7.53 14.30 0.06
C ALA A 22 8.73 13.49 0.57
N SER A 23 9.12 13.68 1.83
CA SER A 23 10.16 12.89 2.47
C SER A 23 9.70 11.46 2.69
N ALA A 24 10.65 10.54 2.92
CA ALA A 24 10.32 9.14 3.23
C ALA A 24 9.34 9.04 4.40
N LYS A 25 9.52 9.86 5.43
CA LYS A 25 8.65 9.89 6.61
C LYS A 25 7.21 10.28 6.25
N GLU A 26 7.04 11.33 5.44
CA GLU A 26 5.71 11.79 5.02
C GLU A 26 5.04 10.80 4.07
N MET A 27 5.81 10.24 3.14
CA MET A 27 5.29 9.22 2.23
C MET A 27 4.92 7.94 2.97
N ASP A 28 5.66 7.58 4.03
CA ASP A 28 5.32 6.44 4.86
C ASP A 28 3.96 6.62 5.55
N LYS A 29 3.62 7.83 5.99
CA LYS A 29 2.29 8.12 6.55
C LYS A 29 1.18 7.88 5.53
N VAL A 30 1.40 8.30 4.28
CA VAL A 30 0.45 8.08 3.19
C VAL A 30 0.30 6.58 2.93
N LEU A 31 1.39 5.85 2.85
CA LEU A 31 1.39 4.40 2.64
C LEU A 31 0.72 3.66 3.79
N ASP A 32 0.91 4.10 5.03
CA ASP A 32 0.24 3.50 6.20
C ASP A 32 -1.28 3.50 6.05
N LYS A 33 -1.84 4.59 5.55
CA LYS A 33 -3.29 4.69 5.34
C LYS A 33 -3.78 3.69 4.29
N GLY A 34 -3.07 3.61 3.16
CA GLY A 34 -3.39 2.66 2.10
C GLY A 34 -3.22 1.21 2.53
N GLU A 35 -2.12 0.90 3.21
CA GLU A 35 -1.85 -0.43 3.74
C GLU A 35 -2.94 -0.92 4.68
N LYS A 36 -3.38 -0.06 5.58
CA LYS A 36 -4.43 -0.40 6.55
C LYS A 36 -5.70 -0.87 5.83
N VAL A 37 -6.14 -0.14 4.81
CA VAL A 37 -7.34 -0.49 4.04
C VAL A 37 -7.16 -1.82 3.33
N VAL A 38 -6.03 -2.03 2.66
CA VAL A 38 -5.76 -3.25 1.91
C VAL A 38 -5.64 -4.45 2.85
N LEU A 39 -4.91 -4.31 3.95
CA LEU A 39 -4.73 -5.40 4.92
C LEU A 39 -6.05 -5.81 5.58
N GLU A 40 -6.91 -4.87 5.90
CA GLU A 40 -8.24 -5.18 6.44
C GLU A 40 -9.06 -5.99 5.44
N ALA A 41 -9.03 -5.62 4.16
CA ALA A 41 -9.73 -6.36 3.11
C ALA A 41 -9.15 -7.76 2.91
N MET A 42 -7.83 -7.91 2.97
CA MET A 42 -7.18 -9.22 2.89
C MET A 42 -7.55 -10.11 4.06
N ARG A 43 -7.69 -9.55 5.27
CA ARG A 43 -8.12 -10.30 6.45
C ARG A 43 -9.55 -10.83 6.30
N GLU A 44 -10.37 -10.15 5.53
CA GLU A 44 -11.73 -10.64 5.22
C GLU A 44 -11.74 -11.76 4.20
N THR A 45 -10.82 -11.75 3.24
CA THR A 45 -10.77 -12.73 2.14
C THR A 45 -9.88 -13.93 2.42
N VAL A 46 -8.97 -13.83 3.41
CA VAL A 46 -8.05 -14.92 3.75
C VAL A 46 -8.81 -16.13 4.29
N PRO A 47 -8.37 -17.38 3.96
CA PRO A 47 -8.96 -18.59 4.54
C PRO A 47 -8.80 -18.61 6.07
N LYS A 48 -9.88 -18.94 6.78
CA LYS A 48 -9.97 -18.81 8.25
C LYS A 48 -9.80 -20.14 9.01
N ASP A 49 -8.86 -20.99 8.61
CA ASP A 49 -8.68 -22.28 9.31
C ASP A 49 -8.27 -22.12 10.77
N THR A 50 -7.10 -21.50 11.01
CA THR A 50 -6.56 -21.33 12.36
C THR A 50 -6.41 -19.87 12.80
N GLY A 51 -6.59 -18.95 11.88
CA GLY A 51 -6.34 -17.52 12.13
C GLY A 51 -4.87 -17.11 12.05
N GLU A 52 -3.94 -18.06 11.98
CA GLU A 52 -2.50 -17.77 11.90
C GLU A 52 -2.15 -16.95 10.65
N LEU A 53 -2.71 -17.33 9.51
CA LEU A 53 -2.47 -16.67 8.24
C LEU A 53 -3.00 -15.23 8.27
N ARG A 54 -4.20 -15.05 8.80
CA ARG A 54 -4.80 -13.73 8.99
C ARG A 54 -3.96 -12.84 9.90
N ASP A 55 -3.50 -13.38 11.00
CA ASP A 55 -2.70 -12.63 12.00
C ASP A 55 -1.28 -12.35 11.50
N SER A 56 -0.82 -13.08 10.49
CA SER A 56 0.51 -12.91 9.90
C SER A 56 0.55 -11.84 8.80
N LEU A 57 -0.58 -11.24 8.46
CA LEU A 57 -0.62 -10.20 7.43
C LEU A 57 0.00 -8.90 7.95
N GLY A 58 0.85 -8.29 7.16
CA GLY A 58 1.49 -7.04 7.53
C GLY A 58 2.40 -6.48 6.45
N LYS A 59 3.20 -5.51 6.85
CA LYS A 59 4.16 -4.85 5.98
C LYS A 59 5.45 -5.68 5.93
N ILE A 60 5.88 -6.03 4.72
CA ILE A 60 7.13 -6.76 4.50
C ILE A 60 8.31 -5.79 4.43
N LYS A 61 8.23 -4.80 3.55
CA LYS A 61 9.29 -3.79 3.39
C LYS A 61 8.78 -2.56 2.66
N ARG A 62 9.53 -1.48 2.76
CA ARG A 62 9.34 -0.27 1.96
C ARG A 62 10.61 0.04 1.20
N LYS A 63 10.47 0.58 0.00
CA LYS A 63 11.59 0.94 -0.86
C LYS A 63 11.26 2.17 -1.69
N GLY A 64 12.29 2.79 -2.27
CA GLY A 64 12.13 3.98 -3.08
C GLY A 64 12.17 5.26 -2.25
N SER A 65 12.05 6.39 -2.92
CA SER A 65 12.11 7.71 -2.30
C SER A 65 11.10 8.67 -2.91
N GLY A 66 10.73 9.71 -2.16
CA GLY A 66 9.79 10.72 -2.63
C GLY A 66 8.49 10.10 -3.10
N PHE A 67 8.01 10.53 -4.26
CA PHE A 67 6.76 10.05 -4.83
C PHE A 67 6.86 8.61 -5.38
N ASN A 68 8.07 8.05 -5.47
CA ASN A 68 8.29 6.68 -5.90
C ASN A 68 8.38 5.69 -4.73
N ARG A 69 8.11 6.15 -3.52
CA ARG A 69 8.11 5.30 -2.33
C ARG A 69 7.04 4.22 -2.47
N THR A 70 7.44 2.96 -2.29
CA THR A 70 6.58 1.80 -2.47
C THR A 70 6.59 0.95 -1.21
N SER A 71 5.42 0.42 -0.85
CA SER A 71 5.28 -0.52 0.25
C SER A 71 4.95 -1.91 -0.28
N VAL A 72 5.61 -2.91 0.26
CA VAL A 72 5.32 -4.32 -0.04
C VAL A 72 4.65 -4.92 1.19
N ILE A 73 3.43 -5.40 1.01
CA ILE A 73 2.65 -6.02 2.08
C ILE A 73 2.34 -7.47 1.73
N GLY A 74 2.08 -8.27 2.74
CA GLY A 74 1.78 -9.68 2.55
C GLY A 74 1.89 -10.45 3.85
N ILE A 75 2.34 -11.69 3.76
CA ILE A 75 2.49 -12.58 4.91
C ILE A 75 3.84 -12.30 5.58
N VAL A 76 3.80 -11.88 6.83
CA VAL A 76 4.99 -11.63 7.66
C VAL A 76 5.00 -12.68 8.76
N SER A 77 5.81 -13.72 8.58
CA SER A 77 5.93 -14.79 9.57
C SER A 77 7.30 -15.44 9.47
N ASP A 78 7.86 -15.82 10.62
CA ASP A 78 9.09 -16.61 10.69
C ASP A 78 8.80 -18.09 10.44
N ASP A 79 7.54 -18.49 10.52
CA ASP A 79 7.11 -19.86 10.28
C ASP A 79 6.90 -20.10 8.79
N ARG A 80 7.79 -20.90 8.21
CA ARG A 80 7.75 -21.23 6.79
C ARG A 80 6.44 -21.92 6.38
N GLU A 81 5.87 -22.73 7.25
CA GLU A 81 4.60 -23.40 6.95
C GLU A 81 3.46 -22.43 6.76
N VAL A 82 3.41 -21.36 7.54
CA VAL A 82 2.39 -20.32 7.40
C VAL A 82 2.52 -19.60 6.06
N VAL A 83 3.75 -19.26 5.67
CA VAL A 83 4.04 -18.60 4.39
C VAL A 83 3.66 -19.50 3.22
N GLU A 84 4.05 -20.76 3.26
CA GLU A 84 3.73 -21.73 2.21
C GLU A 84 2.22 -21.97 2.12
N ARG A 85 1.54 -22.08 3.25
CA ARG A 85 0.08 -22.25 3.28
C ARG A 85 -0.62 -21.08 2.59
N GLY A 86 -0.20 -19.86 2.89
CA GLY A 86 -0.73 -18.66 2.24
C GLY A 86 -0.50 -18.67 0.74
N TYR A 87 0.69 -19.04 0.32
CA TYR A 87 1.04 -19.15 -1.09
C TYR A 87 0.16 -20.16 -1.82
N TYR A 88 -0.03 -21.35 -1.24
CA TYR A 88 -0.85 -22.38 -1.87
C TYR A 88 -2.33 -22.00 -1.91
N GLN A 89 -2.82 -21.31 -0.91
CA GLN A 89 -4.20 -20.80 -0.92
C GLN A 89 -4.40 -19.74 -1.99
N GLU A 90 -3.40 -18.94 -2.27
CA GLU A 90 -3.45 -17.93 -3.32
C GLU A 90 -3.38 -18.55 -4.71
N HIS A 91 -2.38 -19.37 -4.95
CA HIS A 91 -2.06 -19.89 -6.29
C HIS A 91 -2.62 -21.26 -6.59
N GLY A 92 -2.94 -22.05 -5.58
CA GLY A 92 -3.39 -23.41 -5.74
C GLY A 92 -2.27 -24.42 -5.82
N THR A 93 -2.64 -25.70 -5.88
CA THR A 93 -1.74 -26.83 -6.04
C THR A 93 -2.27 -27.72 -7.16
N ARG A 94 -1.56 -28.82 -7.46
CA ARG A 94 -2.03 -29.81 -8.44
C ARG A 94 -3.41 -30.40 -8.09
N ARG A 95 -3.74 -30.46 -6.78
CA ARG A 95 -4.95 -31.08 -6.27
C ARG A 95 -6.06 -30.07 -5.95
N MET A 96 -5.73 -28.78 -5.89
CA MET A 96 -6.67 -27.76 -5.42
C MET A 96 -6.50 -26.47 -6.20
N ALA A 97 -7.59 -25.88 -6.63
CA ALA A 97 -7.58 -24.57 -7.27
C ALA A 97 -7.24 -23.48 -6.25
N GLY A 98 -6.49 -22.48 -6.66
CA GLY A 98 -6.17 -21.32 -5.81
C GLY A 98 -7.39 -20.46 -5.55
N LYS A 99 -7.50 -19.98 -4.33
CA LYS A 99 -8.60 -19.07 -3.91
C LYS A 99 -8.31 -17.62 -4.25
N LYS A 100 -7.04 -17.27 -4.56
CA LYS A 100 -6.59 -15.92 -4.92
C LYS A 100 -7.05 -14.86 -3.93
N TRP A 101 -6.92 -15.17 -2.66
CA TRP A 101 -7.42 -14.32 -1.58
C TRP A 101 -6.71 -12.96 -1.50
N ILE A 102 -5.40 -12.91 -1.80
CA ILE A 102 -4.63 -11.67 -1.85
C ILE A 102 -5.16 -10.79 -2.98
N LYS A 103 -5.30 -11.35 -4.17
CA LYS A 103 -5.80 -10.65 -5.34
C LYS A 103 -7.21 -10.13 -5.14
N ARG A 104 -8.10 -10.95 -4.55
CA ARG A 104 -9.47 -10.55 -4.25
C ARG A 104 -9.53 -9.44 -3.21
N GLY A 105 -8.74 -9.56 -2.15
CA GLY A 105 -8.65 -8.54 -1.12
C GLY A 105 -8.16 -7.21 -1.67
N PHE A 106 -7.12 -7.26 -2.49
CA PHE A 106 -6.57 -6.07 -3.14
C PHE A 106 -7.60 -5.40 -4.05
N ARG A 107 -8.27 -6.17 -4.91
CA ARG A 107 -9.30 -5.64 -5.80
C ARG A 107 -10.45 -4.98 -5.04
N LYS A 108 -10.89 -5.60 -3.95
CA LYS A 108 -11.96 -5.08 -3.12
C LYS A 108 -11.59 -3.74 -2.47
N ALA A 109 -10.35 -3.58 -2.07
CA ALA A 109 -9.88 -2.43 -1.30
C ALA A 109 -9.24 -1.33 -2.15
N LYS A 110 -8.88 -1.60 -3.39
CA LYS A 110 -8.06 -0.72 -4.24
C LYS A 110 -8.55 0.73 -4.25
N ASP A 111 -9.81 0.94 -4.56
CA ASP A 111 -10.37 2.29 -4.68
C ASP A 111 -10.39 3.02 -3.34
N ASN A 112 -10.75 2.31 -2.28
CA ASN A 112 -10.77 2.87 -0.93
C ASN A 112 -9.36 3.20 -0.44
N ALA A 113 -8.39 2.34 -0.75
CA ALA A 113 -6.99 2.57 -0.40
C ALA A 113 -6.44 3.81 -1.12
N VAL A 114 -6.71 3.95 -2.41
CA VAL A 114 -6.30 5.11 -3.20
C VAL A 114 -6.93 6.38 -2.64
N SER A 115 -8.21 6.35 -2.29
CA SER A 115 -8.91 7.50 -1.70
C SER A 115 -8.30 7.90 -0.36
N ALA A 116 -7.98 6.94 0.50
CA ALA A 116 -7.36 7.20 1.80
C ALA A 116 -5.97 7.81 1.63
N MET A 117 -5.18 7.28 0.70
CA MET A 117 -3.85 7.82 0.41
C MET A 117 -3.90 9.23 -0.16
N LYS A 118 -4.84 9.50 -1.07
CA LYS A 118 -5.03 10.85 -1.63
C LYS A 118 -5.38 11.86 -0.55
N LYS A 119 -6.26 11.49 0.36
CA LYS A 119 -6.66 12.37 1.47
C LYS A 119 -5.46 12.72 2.34
N GLU A 120 -4.69 11.73 2.75
CA GLU A 120 -3.50 11.94 3.58
C GLU A 120 -2.45 12.77 2.83
N LEU A 121 -2.26 12.50 1.55
CA LEU A 121 -1.33 13.24 0.71
C LEU A 121 -1.70 14.73 0.63
N LYS A 122 -2.97 15.05 0.43
CA LYS A 122 -3.45 16.42 0.42
C LYS A 122 -3.21 17.11 1.76
N GLU A 123 -3.51 16.45 2.86
CA GLU A 123 -3.31 17.00 4.19
C GLU A 123 -1.84 17.30 4.48
N ASN A 124 -0.92 16.47 4.01
CA ASN A 124 0.51 16.60 4.30
C ASN A 124 1.26 17.50 3.32
N LEU A 125 0.92 17.45 2.03
CA LEU A 125 1.66 18.17 0.99
C LEU A 125 1.05 19.51 0.63
N MET A 126 -0.25 19.67 0.78
CA MET A 126 -0.98 20.85 0.30
C MET A 126 -1.40 21.78 1.43
N ARG A 127 -0.72 21.72 2.54
CA ARG A 127 -0.94 22.64 3.65
C ARG A 127 -0.56 24.08 3.29
#